data_9be1fe6eabda44b97de253fe54a2184c
#
_entry.id   9be1fe6eabda44b97de253fe54a2184c
#
_cell.length_a   1.000
_cell.length_b   1.000
_cell.length_c   1.000
_cell.angle_alpha   90.00
_cell.angle_beta   90.00
_cell.angle_gamma   90.00
#
_symmetry.space_group_name_H-M   'P 1'
#
loop_
_entity.id
_entity.type
_entity.pdbx_description
1 polymer ?
#
loop_
_entity_poly.entity_id
_entity_poly.type
_entity_poly.pdbx_seq_one_letter_code
_entity_poly.pdbx_strand_id
1 'polypeptide(L)'
;MKAGILTRRPAGMSAFIIVWLGQIVSVLASSMSHFGLTIWMYQRTESATAMGLMQVAFIVPFLALSPIAGVMVDRHNRKLMMMVSDLTAIVATAGVFILLAIGRLEFWHLYIAAALNGIGNTFQWPAYSAAISTMVPKEQYGRANGLMSLIEAGPGVLAPLLAGALLPLIGLTGILTIDVLTFLFAIAALVIVYVPQPARTAKGEQGRGSVWHEAAYGFRYIFARPSLLGLQMVFFFGNLFAGIAYTVQSPMILARTASDSVIFGMVQSAGAIGGVAGGIIMSAWGGFRRRVYGVLLGWALSSAAMAFIGIGRGLSLWLPAVFLTSLFSPLINTSNQAIWQAKVAPDVQGRVFSARRLIAWFTNPISPIIAGTVADFVLEPAMRGESRLAALFGGLVGVGPGAGMGLLMVCCGALGVLVPVVAGFIPAIRDAETRLPDHDQAPASKR
;
A
#
# COMPACT_ATOMS: atom_id res chain seq x y z
N MET A 1 52.29 -23.98 -2.04
CA MET A 1 50.98 -24.47 -2.46
C MET A 1 49.99 -24.31 -1.30
N LYS A 2 49.31 -23.20 -1.21
CA LYS A 2 48.11 -23.03 -0.39
C LYS A 2 47.08 -22.34 -1.29
N ALA A 3 46.36 -23.15 -2.09
CA ALA A 3 45.22 -22.70 -2.85
C ALA A 3 44.08 -22.49 -1.84
N GLY A 4 43.83 -21.23 -1.46
CA GLY A 4 42.67 -20.85 -0.72
C GLY A 4 41.43 -21.20 -1.54
N ILE A 5 40.60 -22.06 -1.03
CA ILE A 5 39.21 -22.25 -1.48
C ILE A 5 38.47 -20.95 -1.16
N LEU A 6 38.69 -19.94 -1.97
CA LEU A 6 37.78 -18.78 -2.06
C LEU A 6 36.50 -19.30 -2.69
N THR A 7 35.56 -19.74 -1.86
CA THR A 7 34.18 -20.00 -2.29
C THR A 7 33.73 -18.77 -3.07
N ARG A 8 33.66 -18.87 -4.41
CA ARG A 8 33.16 -17.79 -5.27
C ARG A 8 31.75 -17.48 -4.80
N ARG A 9 31.55 -16.29 -4.21
CA ARG A 9 30.24 -15.85 -3.79
C ARG A 9 29.30 -15.90 -5.00
N PRO A 10 28.08 -16.43 -4.85
CA PRO A 10 27.09 -16.43 -5.92
C PRO A 10 26.94 -15.02 -6.54
N ALA A 11 26.89 -14.96 -7.87
CA ALA A 11 26.76 -13.72 -8.64
C ALA A 11 25.72 -13.91 -9.76
N GLY A 12 25.26 -12.83 -10.37
CA GLY A 12 24.29 -12.91 -11.45
C GLY A 12 22.88 -13.34 -10.99
N MET A 13 22.14 -14.02 -11.85
CA MET A 13 20.76 -14.46 -11.59
C MET A 13 20.64 -15.44 -10.41
N SER A 14 21.63 -16.31 -10.19
CA SER A 14 21.65 -17.21 -9.03
C SER A 14 21.74 -16.45 -7.70
N ALA A 15 22.58 -15.42 -7.65
CA ALA A 15 22.65 -14.51 -6.51
C ALA A 15 21.32 -13.79 -6.26
N PHE A 16 20.69 -13.30 -7.33
CA PHE A 16 19.37 -12.67 -7.24
C PHE A 16 18.30 -13.64 -6.70
N ILE A 17 18.25 -14.88 -7.18
CA ILE A 17 17.29 -15.89 -6.70
C ILE A 17 17.48 -16.18 -5.20
N ILE A 18 18.74 -16.29 -4.72
CA ILE A 18 19.00 -16.52 -3.29
C ILE A 18 18.47 -15.36 -2.44
N VAL A 19 18.74 -14.11 -2.84
CA VAL A 19 18.22 -12.93 -2.15
C VAL A 19 16.69 -12.89 -2.24
N TRP A 20 16.13 -13.17 -3.41
CA TRP A 20 14.69 -13.19 -3.65
C TRP A 20 13.97 -14.21 -2.76
N LEU A 21 14.49 -15.43 -2.63
CA LEU A 21 13.92 -16.46 -1.74
C LEU A 21 13.96 -16.01 -0.28
N GLY A 22 15.08 -15.42 0.17
CA GLY A 22 15.16 -14.86 1.51
C GLY A 22 14.12 -13.78 1.74
N GLN A 23 13.98 -12.86 0.80
CA GLN A 23 13.06 -11.73 0.92
C GLN A 23 11.58 -12.14 0.85
N ILE A 24 11.18 -13.05 -0.06
CA ILE A 24 9.78 -13.46 -0.16
C ILE A 24 9.29 -14.18 1.10
N VAL A 25 10.14 -15.04 1.67
CA VAL A 25 9.81 -15.75 2.91
C VAL A 25 9.74 -14.78 4.09
N SER A 26 10.67 -13.84 4.18
CA SER A 26 10.68 -12.80 5.21
C SER A 26 9.47 -11.87 5.10
N VAL A 27 9.16 -11.35 3.90
CA VAL A 27 8.00 -10.46 3.69
C VAL A 27 6.69 -11.17 3.99
N LEU A 28 6.59 -12.48 3.65
CA LEU A 28 5.42 -13.29 3.99
C LEU A 28 5.25 -13.39 5.51
N ALA A 29 6.30 -13.73 6.24
CA ALA A 29 6.26 -13.86 7.70
C ALA A 29 5.97 -12.50 8.40
N SER A 30 6.58 -11.41 7.92
CA SER A 30 6.30 -10.06 8.44
C SER A 30 4.85 -9.64 8.19
N SER A 31 4.28 -10.02 7.04
CA SER A 31 2.86 -9.78 6.75
C SER A 31 1.94 -10.59 7.68
N MET A 32 2.35 -11.83 8.04
CA MET A 32 1.65 -12.63 9.04
C MET A 32 1.74 -12.01 10.44
N SER A 33 2.90 -11.49 10.82
CA SER A 33 3.11 -10.76 12.09
C SER A 33 2.24 -9.51 12.15
N HIS A 34 2.21 -8.73 11.07
CA HIS A 34 1.34 -7.55 10.99
C HIS A 34 -0.14 -7.92 11.14
N PHE A 35 -0.59 -8.99 10.50
CA PHE A 35 -1.96 -9.50 10.63
C PHE A 35 -2.28 -9.90 12.08
N GLY A 36 -1.41 -10.67 12.74
CA GLY A 36 -1.60 -11.08 14.14
C GLY A 36 -1.58 -9.91 15.12
N LEU A 37 -0.67 -8.95 14.92
CA LEU A 37 -0.59 -7.73 15.75
C LEU A 37 -1.81 -6.82 15.54
N THR A 38 -2.39 -6.79 14.35
CA THR A 38 -3.65 -6.07 14.08
C THR A 38 -4.79 -6.63 14.93
N ILE A 39 -4.93 -7.96 14.99
CA ILE A 39 -5.93 -8.62 15.84
C ILE A 39 -5.65 -8.37 17.32
N TRP A 40 -4.39 -8.54 17.76
CA TRP A 40 -3.99 -8.29 19.15
C TRP A 40 -4.27 -6.85 19.58
N MET A 41 -3.96 -5.87 18.73
CA MET A 41 -4.24 -4.45 18.96
C MET A 41 -5.74 -4.22 19.17
N TYR A 42 -6.57 -4.78 18.27
CA TYR A 42 -8.01 -4.64 18.38
C TYR A 42 -8.55 -5.27 19.67
N GLN A 43 -8.11 -6.49 20.02
CA GLN A 43 -8.52 -7.18 21.25
C GLN A 43 -8.16 -6.42 22.54
N ARG A 44 -7.09 -5.59 22.49
CA ARG A 44 -6.65 -4.78 23.65
C ARG A 44 -7.31 -3.43 23.75
N THR A 45 -7.69 -2.84 22.62
CA THR A 45 -8.13 -1.43 22.59
C THR A 45 -9.59 -1.27 22.17
N GLU A 46 -10.15 -2.23 21.45
CA GLU A 46 -11.46 -2.17 20.78
C GLU A 46 -11.66 -0.84 20.01
N SER A 47 -10.57 -0.22 19.55
CA SER A 47 -10.52 1.13 19.01
C SER A 47 -10.01 1.17 17.58
N ALA A 48 -10.82 1.74 16.69
CA ALA A 48 -10.41 2.04 15.32
C ALA A 48 -9.36 3.17 15.29
N THR A 49 -9.42 4.11 16.24
CA THR A 49 -8.42 5.17 16.40
C THR A 49 -7.04 4.58 16.69
N ALA A 50 -6.94 3.63 17.63
CA ALA A 50 -5.66 2.99 17.96
C ALA A 50 -5.06 2.27 16.75
N MET A 51 -5.88 1.55 15.97
CA MET A 51 -5.45 0.88 14.74
C MET A 51 -5.06 1.88 13.65
N GLY A 52 -5.81 2.98 13.51
CA GLY A 52 -5.49 4.06 12.59
C GLY A 52 -4.18 4.76 12.92
N LEU A 53 -3.91 5.02 14.20
CA LEU A 53 -2.64 5.59 14.65
C LEU A 53 -1.44 4.67 14.37
N MET A 54 -1.62 3.35 14.39
CA MET A 54 -0.56 2.41 13.97
C MET A 54 -0.20 2.58 12.49
N GLN A 55 -1.20 2.81 11.63
CA GLN A 55 -0.96 3.12 10.22
C GLN A 55 -0.25 4.48 10.04
N VAL A 56 -0.67 5.50 10.81
CA VAL A 56 -0.03 6.83 10.81
C VAL A 56 1.42 6.73 11.27
N ALA A 57 1.69 5.98 12.33
CA ALA A 57 3.04 5.75 12.85
C ALA A 57 3.98 5.11 11.82
N PHE A 58 3.47 4.24 10.96
CA PHE A 58 4.23 3.67 9.85
C PHE A 58 4.42 4.67 8.70
N ILE A 59 3.34 5.30 8.24
CA ILE A 59 3.35 6.05 6.98
C ILE A 59 4.04 7.42 7.10
N VAL A 60 4.00 8.08 8.26
CA VAL A 60 4.59 9.40 8.45
C VAL A 60 6.12 9.36 8.32
N PRO A 61 6.87 8.50 9.03
CA PRO A 61 8.31 8.37 8.83
C PRO A 61 8.68 7.93 7.41
N PHE A 62 7.90 7.00 6.84
CA PHE A 62 8.08 6.53 5.46
C PHE A 62 8.01 7.69 4.47
N LEU A 63 6.98 8.53 4.54
CA LEU A 63 6.81 9.68 3.64
C LEU A 63 7.86 10.77 3.87
N ALA A 64 8.19 11.05 5.14
CA ALA A 64 9.17 12.07 5.50
C ALA A 64 10.58 11.74 4.99
N LEU A 65 10.96 10.47 5.06
CA LEU A 65 12.29 10.00 4.64
C LEU A 65 12.37 9.60 3.16
N SER A 66 11.25 9.36 2.50
CA SER A 66 11.18 8.89 1.11
C SER A 66 11.98 9.75 0.11
N PRO A 67 11.98 11.09 0.18
CA PRO A 67 12.80 11.92 -0.71
C PRO A 67 14.31 11.74 -0.51
N ILE A 68 14.73 11.40 0.71
CA ILE A 68 16.13 11.22 1.09
C ILE A 68 16.62 9.82 0.74
N ALA A 69 15.73 8.83 0.78
CA ALA A 69 16.06 7.42 0.61
C ALA A 69 16.70 7.12 -0.75
N GLY A 70 16.17 7.67 -1.85
CA GLY A 70 16.75 7.51 -3.18
C GLY A 70 18.19 8.01 -3.24
N VAL A 71 18.45 9.19 -2.69
CA VAL A 71 19.79 9.79 -2.64
C VAL A 71 20.74 8.94 -1.79
N MET A 72 20.28 8.43 -0.66
CA MET A 72 21.09 7.58 0.21
C MET A 72 21.45 6.26 -0.44
N VAL A 73 20.48 5.61 -1.12
CA VAL A 73 20.71 4.36 -1.86
C VAL A 73 21.71 4.55 -3.01
N ASP A 74 21.67 5.69 -3.70
CA ASP A 74 22.63 5.99 -4.79
C ASP A 74 24.03 6.30 -4.26
N ARG A 75 24.17 6.80 -3.05
CA ARG A 75 25.46 7.19 -2.44
C ARG A 75 26.13 6.06 -1.64
N HIS A 76 25.36 5.12 -1.13
CA HIS A 76 25.83 4.06 -0.24
C HIS A 76 25.77 2.67 -0.90
N ASN A 77 26.39 1.71 -0.25
CA ASN A 77 26.36 0.31 -0.69
C ASN A 77 24.93 -0.24 -0.61
N ARG A 78 24.34 -0.62 -1.75
CA ARG A 78 22.96 -1.12 -1.87
C ARG A 78 22.69 -2.32 -0.97
N LYS A 79 23.65 -3.26 -0.88
CA LYS A 79 23.56 -4.41 0.03
C LYS A 79 23.47 -3.95 1.49
N LEU A 80 24.30 -2.97 1.88
CA LEU A 80 24.26 -2.42 3.24
C LEU A 80 22.92 -1.75 3.54
N MET A 81 22.37 -1.00 2.59
CA MET A 81 21.07 -0.36 2.75
C MET A 81 19.93 -1.37 2.94
N MET A 82 19.94 -2.49 2.17
CA MET A 82 18.99 -3.59 2.38
C MET A 82 19.17 -4.24 3.76
N MET A 83 20.41 -4.51 4.16
CA MET A 83 20.70 -5.10 5.49
C MET A 83 20.28 -4.19 6.65
N VAL A 84 20.47 -2.88 6.53
CA VAL A 84 20.02 -1.89 7.54
C VAL A 84 18.52 -1.86 7.62
N SER A 85 17.82 -1.92 6.47
CA SER A 85 16.37 -2.02 6.43
C SER A 85 15.85 -3.30 7.12
N ASP A 86 16.42 -4.45 6.77
CA ASP A 86 16.07 -5.73 7.41
C ASP A 86 16.39 -5.71 8.92
N LEU A 87 17.48 -5.05 9.33
CA LEU A 87 17.87 -4.91 10.74
C LEU A 87 16.86 -4.06 11.52
N THR A 88 16.35 -2.96 10.95
CA THR A 88 15.29 -2.17 11.61
C THR A 88 14.02 -2.99 11.82
N ALA A 89 13.65 -3.81 10.85
CA ALA A 89 12.49 -4.70 10.95
C ALA A 89 12.69 -5.78 12.03
N ILE A 90 13.88 -6.42 12.08
CA ILE A 90 14.21 -7.39 13.14
C ILE A 90 14.12 -6.74 14.52
N VAL A 91 14.74 -5.56 14.71
CA VAL A 91 14.73 -4.86 16.00
C VAL A 91 13.29 -4.55 16.43
N ALA A 92 12.44 -4.11 15.50
CA ALA A 92 11.03 -3.86 15.77
C ALA A 92 10.30 -5.15 16.18
N THR A 93 10.40 -6.21 15.39
CA THR A 93 9.70 -7.48 15.65
C THR A 93 10.24 -8.19 16.89
N ALA A 94 11.56 -8.25 17.07
CA ALA A 94 12.17 -8.87 18.25
C ALA A 94 11.82 -8.08 19.54
N GLY A 95 11.77 -6.75 19.47
CA GLY A 95 11.32 -5.92 20.58
C GLY A 95 9.89 -6.24 20.99
N VAL A 96 8.97 -6.30 20.02
CA VAL A 96 7.58 -6.69 20.26
C VAL A 96 7.49 -8.13 20.81
N PHE A 97 8.24 -9.07 20.23
CA PHE A 97 8.30 -10.46 20.68
C PHE A 97 8.76 -10.59 22.14
N ILE A 98 9.85 -9.93 22.50
CA ILE A 98 10.39 -9.95 23.87
C ILE A 98 9.36 -9.37 24.85
N LEU A 99 8.77 -8.20 24.53
CA LEU A 99 7.77 -7.56 25.39
C LEU A 99 6.52 -8.44 25.55
N LEU A 100 6.11 -9.13 24.49
CA LEU A 100 4.99 -10.09 24.55
C LEU A 100 5.35 -11.28 25.45
N ALA A 101 6.56 -11.85 25.28
CA ALA A 101 7.01 -13.02 26.03
C ALA A 101 7.12 -12.77 27.54
N ILE A 102 7.52 -11.56 27.94
CA ILE A 102 7.59 -11.16 29.36
C ILE A 102 6.27 -10.57 29.88
N GLY A 103 5.19 -10.57 29.07
CA GLY A 103 3.88 -10.07 29.47
C GLY A 103 3.79 -8.54 29.66
N ARG A 104 4.73 -7.78 29.10
CA ARG A 104 4.79 -6.31 29.19
C ARG A 104 4.50 -5.57 27.89
N LEU A 105 3.92 -6.27 26.90
CA LEU A 105 3.53 -5.62 25.64
C LEU A 105 2.32 -4.72 25.87
N GLU A 106 2.49 -3.43 25.57
CA GLU A 106 1.44 -2.41 25.56
C GLU A 106 1.19 -1.94 24.13
N PHE A 107 -0.02 -1.42 23.84
CA PHE A 107 -0.41 -1.03 22.49
C PHE A 107 0.49 0.06 21.89
N TRP A 108 1.01 1.00 22.70
CA TRP A 108 1.89 2.06 22.23
C TRP A 108 3.27 1.56 21.74
N HIS A 109 3.73 0.40 22.21
CA HIS A 109 4.96 -0.23 21.68
C HIS A 109 4.82 -0.57 20.19
N LEU A 110 3.57 -0.90 19.76
CA LEU A 110 3.31 -1.18 18.34
C LEU A 110 3.44 0.07 17.46
N TYR A 111 3.18 1.28 17.99
CA TYR A 111 3.43 2.53 17.26
C TYR A 111 4.93 2.74 17.03
N ILE A 112 5.76 2.46 18.02
CA ILE A 112 7.23 2.54 17.88
C ILE A 112 7.70 1.51 16.85
N ALA A 113 7.23 0.26 16.95
CA ALA A 113 7.57 -0.79 16.00
C ALA A 113 7.12 -0.43 14.57
N ALA A 114 5.92 0.12 14.40
CA ALA A 114 5.41 0.58 13.12
C ALA A 114 6.27 1.72 12.55
N ALA A 115 6.67 2.69 13.37
CA ALA A 115 7.55 3.79 12.95
C ALA A 115 8.94 3.29 12.50
N LEU A 116 9.54 2.37 13.25
CA LEU A 116 10.80 1.73 12.86
C LEU A 116 10.68 0.96 11.55
N ASN A 117 9.60 0.20 11.35
CA ASN A 117 9.31 -0.48 10.10
C ASN A 117 9.09 0.50 8.95
N GLY A 118 8.42 1.64 9.18
CA GLY A 118 8.26 2.71 8.20
C GLY A 118 9.59 3.30 7.75
N ILE A 119 10.51 3.56 8.70
CA ILE A 119 11.86 4.03 8.42
C ILE A 119 12.62 3.01 7.57
N GLY A 120 12.65 1.73 7.98
CA GLY A 120 13.34 0.66 7.27
C GLY A 120 12.80 0.47 5.86
N ASN A 121 11.47 0.37 5.72
CA ASN A 121 10.80 0.13 4.45
C ASN A 121 11.07 1.23 3.41
N THR A 122 11.33 2.47 3.86
CA THR A 122 11.68 3.58 2.98
C THR A 122 12.91 3.29 2.11
N PHE A 123 13.89 2.54 2.64
CA PHE A 123 15.13 2.21 1.95
C PHE A 123 15.08 0.88 1.21
N GLN A 124 14.25 -0.06 1.67
CA GLN A 124 14.23 -1.44 1.18
C GLN A 124 13.92 -1.52 -0.32
N TRP A 125 12.82 -0.93 -0.75
CA TRP A 125 12.39 -1.00 -2.14
C TRP A 125 13.37 -0.32 -3.12
N PRO A 126 13.82 0.93 -2.90
CA PRO A 126 14.81 1.56 -3.77
C PRO A 126 16.13 0.78 -3.83
N ALA A 127 16.61 0.27 -2.70
CA ALA A 127 17.87 -0.48 -2.65
C ALA A 127 17.75 -1.80 -3.41
N TYR A 128 16.67 -2.55 -3.24
CA TYR A 128 16.44 -3.82 -3.91
C TYR A 128 16.24 -3.65 -5.41
N SER A 129 15.39 -2.70 -5.83
CA SER A 129 15.17 -2.37 -7.24
C SER A 129 16.48 -1.95 -7.93
N ALA A 130 17.30 -1.14 -7.26
CA ALA A 130 18.60 -0.74 -7.76
C ALA A 130 19.62 -1.92 -7.83
N ALA A 131 19.54 -2.88 -6.89
CA ALA A 131 20.40 -4.04 -6.88
C ALA A 131 20.13 -4.96 -8.09
N ILE A 132 18.89 -5.12 -8.53
CA ILE A 132 18.52 -5.91 -9.71
C ILE A 132 19.33 -5.48 -10.94
N SER A 133 19.41 -4.18 -11.20
CA SER A 133 20.09 -3.64 -12.38
C SER A 133 21.59 -3.92 -12.42
N THR A 134 22.20 -4.26 -11.27
CA THR A 134 23.62 -4.60 -11.15
C THR A 134 23.90 -6.09 -11.02
N MET A 135 22.90 -6.86 -10.57
CA MET A 135 23.04 -8.31 -10.35
C MET A 135 22.62 -9.12 -11.58
N VAL A 136 21.58 -8.68 -12.30
CA VAL A 136 20.92 -9.47 -13.33
C VAL A 136 21.30 -8.94 -14.72
N PRO A 137 21.64 -9.83 -15.70
CA PRO A 137 21.81 -9.44 -17.10
C PRO A 137 20.54 -8.82 -17.69
N LYS A 138 20.69 -7.87 -18.62
CA LYS A 138 19.55 -7.13 -19.22
C LYS A 138 18.49 -8.04 -19.84
N GLU A 139 18.93 -9.14 -20.45
CA GLU A 139 18.07 -10.15 -21.10
C GLU A 139 17.13 -10.85 -20.11
N GLN A 140 17.46 -10.83 -18.82
CA GLN A 140 16.69 -11.49 -17.75
C GLN A 140 15.90 -10.50 -16.87
N TYR A 141 15.91 -9.20 -17.19
CA TYR A 141 15.15 -8.19 -16.40
C TYR A 141 13.66 -8.50 -16.33
N GLY A 142 13.06 -9.03 -17.41
CA GLY A 142 11.65 -9.43 -17.41
C GLY A 142 11.36 -10.49 -16.36
N ARG A 143 12.23 -11.51 -16.25
CA ARG A 143 12.12 -12.57 -15.25
C ARG A 143 12.32 -12.06 -13.82
N ALA A 144 13.33 -11.21 -13.61
CA ALA A 144 13.60 -10.62 -12.30
C ALA A 144 12.44 -9.73 -11.83
N ASN A 145 11.89 -8.88 -12.71
CA ASN A 145 10.75 -8.04 -12.40
C ASN A 145 9.48 -8.86 -12.14
N GLY A 146 9.25 -9.96 -12.87
CA GLY A 146 8.16 -10.90 -12.58
C GLY A 146 8.26 -11.50 -11.18
N LEU A 147 9.47 -11.92 -10.78
CA LEU A 147 9.73 -12.42 -9.41
C LEU A 147 9.52 -11.33 -8.36
N MET A 148 9.89 -10.07 -8.65
CA MET A 148 9.62 -8.93 -7.75
C MET A 148 8.11 -8.70 -7.55
N SER A 149 7.33 -8.79 -8.62
CA SER A 149 5.86 -8.69 -8.51
C SER A 149 5.24 -9.76 -7.62
N LEU A 150 5.88 -10.94 -7.53
CA LEU A 150 5.44 -11.99 -6.59
C LEU A 150 5.72 -11.61 -5.12
N ILE A 151 6.83 -10.90 -4.82
CA ILE A 151 7.08 -10.38 -3.46
C ILE A 151 6.03 -9.34 -3.08
N GLU A 152 5.59 -8.52 -4.04
CA GLU A 152 4.60 -7.48 -3.78
C GLU A 152 3.18 -8.05 -3.58
N ALA A 153 2.76 -8.96 -4.45
CA ALA A 153 1.38 -9.46 -4.47
C ALA A 153 1.17 -10.73 -3.61
N GLY A 154 2.14 -11.62 -3.58
CA GLY A 154 2.01 -12.94 -2.95
C GLY A 154 1.68 -12.89 -1.47
N PRO A 155 2.40 -12.11 -0.65
CA PRO A 155 2.12 -12.00 0.78
C PRO A 155 0.72 -11.46 1.07
N GLY A 156 0.19 -10.54 0.24
CA GLY A 156 -1.17 -10.02 0.40
C GLY A 156 -2.26 -11.09 0.33
N VAL A 157 -2.03 -12.16 -0.43
CA VAL A 157 -2.96 -13.30 -0.54
C VAL A 157 -2.68 -14.35 0.54
N LEU A 158 -1.40 -14.75 0.67
CA LEU A 158 -1.03 -15.92 1.48
C LEU A 158 -0.93 -15.61 2.97
N ALA A 159 -0.40 -14.44 3.35
CA ALA A 159 -0.16 -14.12 4.75
C ALA A 159 -1.44 -14.08 5.60
N PRO A 160 -2.55 -13.46 5.17
CA PRO A 160 -3.78 -13.47 5.95
C PRO A 160 -4.40 -14.86 6.11
N LEU A 161 -4.31 -15.71 5.07
CA LEU A 161 -4.78 -17.11 5.16
C LEU A 161 -3.94 -17.92 6.13
N LEU A 162 -2.61 -17.86 5.98
CA LEU A 162 -1.68 -18.61 6.84
C LEU A 162 -1.75 -18.10 8.29
N ALA A 163 -1.73 -16.79 8.50
CA ALA A 163 -1.80 -16.20 9.83
C ALA A 163 -3.17 -16.49 10.48
N GLY A 164 -4.26 -16.35 9.73
CA GLY A 164 -5.61 -16.66 10.21
C GLY A 164 -5.74 -18.11 10.69
N ALA A 165 -5.16 -19.05 9.94
CA ALA A 165 -5.16 -20.47 10.30
C ALA A 165 -4.17 -20.82 11.42
N LEU A 166 -2.98 -20.23 11.43
CA LEU A 166 -1.92 -20.55 12.39
C LEU A 166 -2.11 -19.83 13.74
N LEU A 167 -2.68 -18.64 13.76
CA LEU A 167 -2.84 -17.85 14.99
C LEU A 167 -3.57 -18.61 16.11
N PRO A 168 -4.66 -19.35 15.86
CA PRO A 168 -5.31 -20.17 16.88
C PRO A 168 -4.45 -21.36 17.36
N LEU A 169 -3.51 -21.85 16.54
CA LEU A 169 -2.70 -23.05 16.83
C LEU A 169 -1.41 -22.73 17.59
N ILE A 170 -0.67 -21.72 17.13
CA ILE A 170 0.67 -21.38 17.68
C ILE A 170 0.70 -20.04 18.41
N GLY A 171 -0.40 -19.31 18.41
CA GLY A 171 -0.52 -17.98 19.01
C GLY A 171 0.30 -16.91 18.31
N LEU A 172 0.19 -15.68 18.80
CA LEU A 172 0.96 -14.54 18.28
C LEU A 172 2.47 -14.75 18.50
N THR A 173 2.87 -15.32 19.61
CA THR A 173 4.27 -15.64 19.92
C THR A 173 4.90 -16.55 18.87
N GLY A 174 4.18 -17.59 18.42
CA GLY A 174 4.65 -18.50 17.38
C GLY A 174 4.82 -17.80 16.04
N ILE A 175 3.89 -16.92 15.66
CA ILE A 175 3.99 -16.14 14.42
C ILE A 175 5.20 -15.19 14.46
N LEU A 176 5.40 -14.45 15.56
CA LEU A 176 6.54 -13.56 15.73
C LEU A 176 7.87 -14.32 15.74
N THR A 177 7.89 -15.56 16.27
CA THR A 177 9.07 -16.44 16.21
C THR A 177 9.43 -16.78 14.76
N ILE A 178 8.44 -17.16 13.96
CA ILE A 178 8.65 -17.43 12.53
C ILE A 178 9.21 -16.19 11.82
N ASP A 179 8.69 -15.02 12.11
CA ASP A 179 9.12 -13.75 11.50
C ASP A 179 10.59 -13.44 11.84
N VAL A 180 10.98 -13.52 13.10
CA VAL A 180 12.38 -13.32 13.52
C VAL A 180 13.32 -14.31 12.83
N LEU A 181 12.94 -15.61 12.76
CA LEU A 181 13.77 -16.63 12.10
C LEU A 181 13.92 -16.39 10.60
N THR A 182 12.85 -15.96 9.93
CA THR A 182 12.88 -15.66 8.49
C THR A 182 13.68 -14.40 8.16
N PHE A 183 13.69 -13.40 9.03
CA PHE A 183 14.60 -12.26 8.91
C PHE A 183 16.07 -12.67 9.01
N LEU A 184 16.41 -13.53 9.97
CA LEU A 184 17.77 -14.05 10.08
C LEU A 184 18.18 -14.81 8.82
N PHE A 185 17.24 -15.58 8.23
CA PHE A 185 17.47 -16.26 6.97
C PHE A 185 17.67 -15.27 5.80
N ALA A 186 16.89 -14.21 5.70
CA ALA A 186 17.01 -13.17 4.69
C ALA A 186 18.35 -12.42 4.79
N ILE A 187 18.78 -12.07 6.00
CA ILE A 187 20.10 -11.45 6.23
C ILE A 187 21.23 -12.43 5.86
N ALA A 188 21.13 -13.70 6.25
CA ALA A 188 22.11 -14.71 5.87
C ALA A 188 22.23 -14.84 4.36
N ALA A 189 21.11 -14.85 3.63
CA ALA A 189 21.10 -14.84 2.16
C ALA A 189 21.84 -13.63 1.58
N LEU A 190 21.58 -12.43 2.13
CA LEU A 190 22.27 -11.21 1.73
C LEU A 190 23.78 -11.27 2.04
N VAL A 191 24.20 -11.80 3.18
CA VAL A 191 25.61 -11.88 3.57
C VAL A 191 26.40 -12.77 2.60
N ILE A 192 25.84 -13.90 2.19
CA ILE A 192 26.49 -14.90 1.33
C ILE A 192 26.68 -14.36 -0.10
N VAL A 193 25.73 -13.55 -0.61
CA VAL A 193 25.68 -13.08 -1.99
C VAL A 193 26.58 -11.86 -2.21
N TYR A 194 27.18 -11.77 -3.39
CA TYR A 194 27.85 -10.56 -3.85
C TYR A 194 26.88 -9.67 -4.64
N VAL A 195 26.67 -8.45 -4.17
CA VAL A 195 25.88 -7.40 -4.87
C VAL A 195 26.86 -6.38 -5.46
N PRO A 196 27.02 -6.34 -6.81
CA PRO A 196 27.89 -5.37 -7.46
C PRO A 196 27.40 -3.93 -7.20
N GLN A 197 28.36 -3.01 -7.05
CA GLN A 197 28.04 -1.59 -6.95
C GLN A 197 28.20 -0.93 -8.33
N PRO A 198 27.32 0.00 -8.74
CA PRO A 198 27.47 0.70 -10.01
C PRO A 198 28.72 1.58 -10.00
N ALA A 199 29.37 1.69 -11.17
CA ALA A 199 30.41 2.69 -11.36
C ALA A 199 29.81 4.11 -11.25
N ARG A 200 30.49 4.99 -10.52
CA ARG A 200 30.09 6.39 -10.45
C ARG A 200 30.25 7.05 -11.83
N THR A 201 29.20 7.68 -12.34
CA THR A 201 29.25 8.41 -13.62
C THR A 201 29.26 9.91 -13.37
N ALA A 202 30.04 10.66 -14.14
CA ALA A 202 30.12 12.13 -14.06
C ALA A 202 28.76 12.81 -14.30
N LYS A 203 27.84 12.19 -15.03
CA LYS A 203 26.47 12.69 -15.23
C LYS A 203 25.62 12.63 -13.97
N GLY A 204 25.87 11.69 -13.05
CA GLY A 204 25.17 11.61 -11.76
C GLY A 204 25.56 12.74 -10.80
N GLU A 205 26.72 13.39 -11.02
CA GLU A 205 27.18 14.53 -10.23
C GLU A 205 26.59 15.87 -10.70
N GLN A 206 26.20 15.99 -11.97
CA GLN A 206 25.65 17.21 -12.58
C GLN A 206 24.14 17.42 -12.31
N GLY A 207 23.41 16.39 -11.84
CA GLY A 207 21.97 16.45 -11.57
C GLY A 207 21.55 17.16 -10.28
N ARG A 208 22.42 17.95 -9.64
CA ARG A 208 22.18 18.61 -8.34
C ARG A 208 21.47 19.96 -8.48
N GLY A 209 20.21 19.96 -8.95
CA GLY A 209 19.29 21.09 -8.82
C GLY A 209 18.58 21.11 -7.45
N SER A 210 18.00 22.25 -7.08
CA SER A 210 17.16 22.34 -5.87
C SER A 210 15.91 21.51 -6.06
N VAL A 211 15.78 20.40 -5.31
CA VAL A 211 14.63 19.47 -5.30
C VAL A 211 13.31 20.24 -5.11
N TRP A 212 13.33 21.30 -4.33
CA TRP A 212 12.17 22.14 -4.07
C TRP A 212 11.67 22.93 -5.28
N HIS A 213 12.58 23.42 -6.12
CA HIS A 213 12.20 24.15 -7.35
C HIS A 213 11.59 23.22 -8.38
N GLU A 214 12.10 22.01 -8.48
CA GLU A 214 11.58 20.96 -9.36
C GLU A 214 10.22 20.42 -8.89
N ALA A 215 10.03 20.24 -7.60
CA ALA A 215 8.75 19.89 -7.00
C ALA A 215 7.69 20.98 -7.28
N ALA A 216 8.03 22.25 -7.07
CA ALA A 216 7.12 23.38 -7.34
C ALA A 216 6.66 23.44 -8.81
N TYR A 217 7.52 23.04 -9.76
CA TYR A 217 7.15 22.96 -11.18
C TYR A 217 6.02 21.96 -11.41
N GLY A 218 6.09 20.76 -10.82
CA GLY A 218 5.07 19.72 -10.96
C GLY A 218 3.70 20.18 -10.45
N PHE A 219 3.65 20.83 -9.29
CA PHE A 219 2.41 21.41 -8.76
C PHE A 219 1.85 22.50 -9.69
N ARG A 220 2.68 23.44 -10.11
CA ARG A 220 2.27 24.51 -11.01
C ARG A 220 1.74 23.97 -12.33
N TYR A 221 2.36 22.91 -12.86
CA TYR A 221 1.92 22.23 -14.08
C TYR A 221 0.52 21.66 -13.95
N ILE A 222 0.21 21.01 -12.82
CA ILE A 222 -1.11 20.41 -12.54
C ILE A 222 -2.16 21.51 -12.36
N PHE A 223 -1.89 22.50 -11.51
CA PHE A 223 -2.84 23.57 -11.21
C PHE A 223 -3.15 24.47 -12.42
N ALA A 224 -2.23 24.62 -13.35
CA ALA A 224 -2.45 25.39 -14.57
C ALA A 224 -3.37 24.67 -15.60
N ARG A 225 -3.70 23.39 -15.39
CA ARG A 225 -4.50 22.57 -16.34
C ARG A 225 -5.75 22.03 -15.70
N PRO A 226 -6.93 22.68 -15.87
CA PRO A 226 -8.17 22.29 -15.19
C PRO A 226 -8.56 20.83 -15.37
N SER A 227 -8.30 20.24 -16.53
CA SER A 227 -8.59 18.81 -16.79
C SER A 227 -7.72 17.87 -15.98
N LEU A 228 -6.42 18.16 -15.83
CA LEU A 228 -5.51 17.36 -15.00
C LEU A 228 -5.79 17.59 -13.52
N LEU A 229 -6.06 18.83 -13.12
CA LEU A 229 -6.46 19.15 -11.76
C LEU A 229 -7.76 18.44 -11.37
N GLY A 230 -8.76 18.48 -12.24
CA GLY A 230 -10.03 17.79 -11.99
C GLY A 230 -9.85 16.27 -11.84
N LEU A 231 -9.06 15.64 -12.72
CA LEU A 231 -8.72 14.23 -12.59
C LEU A 231 -7.97 13.93 -11.29
N GLN A 232 -7.05 14.82 -10.89
CA GLN A 232 -6.32 14.71 -9.64
C GLN A 232 -7.23 14.84 -8.41
N MET A 233 -8.27 15.71 -8.48
CA MET A 233 -9.26 15.84 -7.41
C MET A 233 -10.15 14.59 -7.29
N VAL A 234 -10.52 13.95 -8.38
CA VAL A 234 -11.20 12.63 -8.34
C VAL A 234 -10.35 11.62 -7.57
N PHE A 235 -9.04 11.56 -7.84
CA PHE A 235 -8.13 10.68 -7.13
C PHE A 235 -7.92 11.08 -5.66
N PHE A 236 -7.83 12.37 -5.37
CA PHE A 236 -7.69 12.86 -4.00
C PHE A 236 -8.88 12.46 -3.13
N PHE A 237 -10.10 12.77 -3.57
CA PHE A 237 -11.31 12.42 -2.80
C PHE A 237 -11.58 10.91 -2.80
N GLY A 238 -11.33 10.23 -3.93
CA GLY A 238 -11.42 8.77 -4.00
C GLY A 238 -10.50 8.09 -2.99
N ASN A 239 -9.22 8.48 -2.93
CA ASN A 239 -8.26 7.97 -1.96
C ASN A 239 -8.63 8.36 -0.51
N LEU A 240 -9.18 9.56 -0.28
CA LEU A 240 -9.61 9.99 1.04
C LEU A 240 -10.73 9.08 1.57
N PHE A 241 -11.81 8.90 0.80
CA PHE A 241 -12.93 8.08 1.24
C PHE A 241 -12.57 6.59 1.31
N ALA A 242 -11.79 6.09 0.35
CA ALA A 242 -11.26 4.75 0.41
C ALA A 242 -10.34 4.55 1.64
N GLY A 243 -9.44 5.48 1.93
CA GLY A 243 -8.55 5.43 3.09
C GLY A 243 -9.31 5.41 4.42
N ILE A 244 -10.36 6.23 4.55
CA ILE A 244 -11.25 6.22 5.73
C ILE A 244 -11.90 4.84 5.88
N ALA A 245 -12.51 4.32 4.80
CA ALA A 245 -13.18 3.02 4.83
C ALA A 245 -12.20 1.86 5.10
N TYR A 246 -11.02 1.85 4.49
CA TYR A 246 -9.99 0.83 4.75
C TYR A 246 -9.52 0.82 6.20
N THR A 247 -9.41 1.99 6.83
CA THR A 247 -9.01 2.08 8.24
C THR A 247 -10.02 1.41 9.16
N VAL A 248 -11.31 1.58 8.93
CA VAL A 248 -12.36 0.98 9.77
C VAL A 248 -12.76 -0.43 9.35
N GLN A 249 -12.35 -0.91 8.18
CA GLN A 249 -12.71 -2.25 7.70
C GLN A 249 -12.23 -3.35 8.64
N SER A 250 -10.96 -3.33 9.04
CA SER A 250 -10.40 -4.33 9.94
C SER A 250 -11.08 -4.35 11.32
N PRO A 251 -11.15 -3.23 12.06
CA PRO A 251 -11.84 -3.21 13.35
C PRO A 251 -13.32 -3.53 13.24
N MET A 252 -14.01 -3.15 12.15
CA MET A 252 -15.41 -3.50 11.93
C MET A 252 -15.61 -5.02 11.82
N ILE A 253 -14.78 -5.70 11.00
CA ILE A 253 -14.87 -7.15 10.82
C ILE A 253 -14.55 -7.86 12.13
N LEU A 254 -13.49 -7.46 12.83
CA LEU A 254 -13.10 -8.03 14.12
C LEU A 254 -14.18 -7.82 15.19
N ALA A 255 -14.82 -6.63 15.24
CA ALA A 255 -15.94 -6.35 16.13
C ALA A 255 -17.13 -7.27 15.88
N ARG A 256 -17.49 -7.48 14.60
CA ARG A 256 -18.65 -8.28 14.19
C ARG A 256 -18.42 -9.80 14.29
N THR A 257 -17.16 -10.24 14.42
CA THR A 257 -16.79 -11.67 14.45
C THR A 257 -16.14 -12.11 15.77
N ALA A 258 -16.23 -11.29 16.82
CA ALA A 258 -15.55 -11.54 18.09
C ALA A 258 -14.04 -11.85 17.90
N SER A 259 -13.38 -11.11 17.01
CA SER A 259 -11.95 -11.26 16.67
C SER A 259 -11.57 -12.59 16.03
N ASP A 260 -12.47 -13.22 15.27
CA ASP A 260 -12.19 -14.46 14.54
C ASP A 260 -11.12 -14.22 13.45
N SER A 261 -9.94 -14.79 13.68
CA SER A 261 -8.79 -14.63 12.79
C SER A 261 -8.96 -15.33 11.45
N VAL A 262 -9.73 -16.44 11.40
CA VAL A 262 -9.98 -17.20 10.17
C VAL A 262 -10.88 -16.38 9.24
N ILE A 263 -12.00 -15.87 9.76
CA ILE A 263 -12.92 -15.01 9.01
C ILE A 263 -12.19 -13.76 8.52
N PHE A 264 -11.43 -13.11 9.39
CA PHE A 264 -10.66 -11.93 9.04
C PHE A 264 -9.63 -12.23 7.92
N GLY A 265 -8.92 -13.35 8.03
CA GLY A 265 -7.97 -13.82 7.03
C GLY A 265 -8.61 -14.08 5.66
N MET A 266 -9.78 -14.74 5.63
CA MET A 266 -10.54 -14.98 4.41
C MET A 266 -10.93 -13.68 3.71
N VAL A 267 -11.41 -12.68 4.46
CA VAL A 267 -11.82 -11.38 3.92
C VAL A 267 -10.63 -10.63 3.34
N GLN A 268 -9.50 -10.58 4.06
CA GLN A 268 -8.28 -9.91 3.58
C GLN A 268 -7.75 -10.56 2.29
N SER A 269 -7.71 -11.90 2.26
CA SER A 269 -7.24 -12.66 1.08
C SER A 269 -8.17 -12.51 -0.11
N ALA A 270 -9.50 -12.44 0.09
CA ALA A 270 -10.44 -12.17 -0.99
C ALA A 270 -10.15 -10.85 -1.70
N GLY A 271 -9.77 -9.80 -0.95
CA GLY A 271 -9.33 -8.53 -1.52
C GLY A 271 -8.07 -8.66 -2.37
N ALA A 272 -7.05 -9.33 -1.85
CA ALA A 272 -5.81 -9.54 -2.59
C ALA A 272 -6.03 -10.35 -3.88
N ILE A 273 -6.84 -11.41 -3.82
CA ILE A 273 -7.24 -12.20 -5.00
C ILE A 273 -7.99 -11.32 -6.01
N GLY A 274 -8.90 -10.45 -5.54
CA GLY A 274 -9.60 -9.49 -6.40
C GLY A 274 -8.66 -8.57 -7.15
N GLY A 275 -7.64 -8.02 -6.47
CA GLY A 275 -6.62 -7.18 -7.08
C GLY A 275 -5.80 -7.91 -8.15
N VAL A 276 -5.38 -9.15 -7.89
CA VAL A 276 -4.67 -10.00 -8.87
C VAL A 276 -5.57 -10.30 -10.08
N ALA A 277 -6.82 -10.71 -9.84
CA ALA A 277 -7.78 -10.98 -10.91
C ALA A 277 -8.03 -9.74 -11.78
N GLY A 278 -8.19 -8.56 -11.16
CA GLY A 278 -8.31 -7.30 -11.86
C GLY A 278 -7.10 -6.94 -12.71
N GLY A 279 -5.89 -7.21 -12.20
CA GLY A 279 -4.65 -7.05 -12.96
C GLY A 279 -4.58 -7.95 -14.20
N ILE A 280 -4.95 -9.23 -14.06
CA ILE A 280 -5.01 -10.18 -15.17
C ILE A 280 -6.03 -9.72 -16.22
N ILE A 281 -7.25 -9.38 -15.79
CA ILE A 281 -8.32 -8.91 -16.68
C ILE A 281 -7.85 -7.65 -17.43
N MET A 282 -7.24 -6.70 -16.72
CA MET A 282 -6.77 -5.47 -17.33
C MET A 282 -5.64 -5.70 -18.32
N SER A 283 -4.74 -6.64 -18.06
CA SER A 283 -3.66 -7.03 -18.98
C SER A 283 -4.19 -7.68 -20.26
N ALA A 284 -5.26 -8.48 -20.17
CA ALA A 284 -5.86 -9.14 -21.32
C ALA A 284 -6.76 -8.21 -22.14
N TRP A 285 -7.50 -7.30 -21.47
CA TRP A 285 -8.49 -6.44 -22.12
C TRP A 285 -7.90 -5.10 -22.61
N GLY A 286 -6.90 -4.54 -21.89
CA GLY A 286 -6.28 -3.25 -22.19
C GLY A 286 -7.09 -2.02 -21.77
N GLY A 287 -8.32 -2.19 -21.27
CA GLY A 287 -9.17 -1.12 -20.75
C GLY A 287 -10.02 -0.40 -21.80
N PHE A 288 -10.68 0.67 -21.37
CA PHE A 288 -11.55 1.48 -22.22
C PHE A 288 -10.76 2.32 -23.24
N ARG A 289 -11.29 2.50 -24.45
CA ARG A 289 -10.72 3.43 -25.45
C ARG A 289 -10.61 4.85 -24.90
N ARG A 290 -11.66 5.36 -24.23
CA ARG A 290 -11.61 6.59 -23.44
C ARG A 290 -11.26 6.22 -22.00
N ARG A 291 -10.02 6.41 -21.64
CA ARG A 291 -9.46 5.99 -20.34
C ARG A 291 -10.10 6.69 -19.15
N VAL A 292 -10.64 7.91 -19.35
CA VAL A 292 -11.39 8.64 -18.33
C VAL A 292 -12.58 7.82 -17.82
N TYR A 293 -13.28 7.10 -18.69
CA TYR A 293 -14.37 6.22 -18.23
C TYR A 293 -13.85 5.05 -17.38
N GLY A 294 -12.66 4.53 -17.66
CA GLY A 294 -12.02 3.53 -16.82
C GLY A 294 -11.76 4.05 -15.39
N VAL A 295 -11.35 5.31 -15.28
CA VAL A 295 -11.18 5.97 -13.98
C VAL A 295 -12.52 6.18 -13.28
N LEU A 296 -13.49 6.81 -13.94
CA LEU A 296 -14.77 7.18 -13.31
C LEU A 296 -15.61 5.95 -12.94
N LEU A 297 -15.77 5.00 -13.86
CA LEU A 297 -16.51 3.76 -13.61
C LEU A 297 -15.79 2.87 -12.58
N GLY A 298 -14.46 2.76 -12.68
CA GLY A 298 -13.66 2.01 -11.73
C GLY A 298 -13.85 2.52 -10.29
N TRP A 299 -13.76 3.84 -10.07
CA TRP A 299 -14.01 4.46 -8.77
C TRP A 299 -15.47 4.27 -8.31
N ALA A 300 -16.46 4.45 -9.20
CA ALA A 300 -17.87 4.28 -8.85
C ALA A 300 -18.17 2.84 -8.40
N LEU A 301 -17.72 1.84 -9.18
CA LEU A 301 -17.96 0.43 -8.89
C LEU A 301 -17.20 -0.05 -7.64
N SER A 302 -15.93 0.36 -7.50
CA SER A 302 -15.13 0.05 -6.31
C SER A 302 -15.75 0.64 -5.04
N SER A 303 -16.19 1.91 -5.10
CA SER A 303 -16.82 2.58 -3.96
C SER A 303 -18.20 2.03 -3.64
N ALA A 304 -18.99 1.63 -4.65
CA ALA A 304 -20.26 0.94 -4.42
C ALA A 304 -20.03 -0.42 -3.72
N ALA A 305 -19.07 -1.21 -4.21
CA ALA A 305 -18.70 -2.47 -3.56
C ALA A 305 -18.24 -2.26 -2.11
N MET A 306 -17.47 -1.19 -1.84
CA MET A 306 -17.04 -0.82 -0.49
C MET A 306 -18.23 -0.50 0.44
N ALA A 307 -19.29 0.14 -0.05
CA ALA A 307 -20.51 0.35 0.74
C ALA A 307 -21.16 -1.00 1.15
N PHE A 308 -21.15 -1.99 0.27
CA PHE A 308 -21.67 -3.33 0.60
C PHE A 308 -20.85 -4.04 1.68
N ILE A 309 -19.54 -3.76 1.83
CA ILE A 309 -18.76 -4.28 2.95
C ILE A 309 -19.35 -3.74 4.28
N GLY A 310 -19.66 -2.44 4.34
CA GLY A 310 -20.25 -1.82 5.51
C GLY A 310 -21.63 -2.38 5.90
N ILE A 311 -22.46 -2.73 4.90
CA ILE A 311 -23.77 -3.37 5.09
C ILE A 311 -23.59 -4.82 5.54
N GLY A 312 -22.54 -5.50 5.10
CA GLY A 312 -22.29 -6.92 5.34
C GLY A 312 -22.22 -7.29 6.81
N ARG A 313 -22.84 -8.40 7.17
CA ARG A 313 -22.84 -8.99 8.52
C ARG A 313 -22.18 -10.37 8.56
N GLY A 314 -21.60 -10.82 7.44
CA GLY A 314 -20.97 -12.13 7.32
C GLY A 314 -20.27 -12.34 5.99
N LEU A 315 -19.59 -13.48 5.86
CA LEU A 315 -18.75 -13.82 4.72
C LEU A 315 -19.48 -13.79 3.36
N SER A 316 -20.78 -14.14 3.34
CA SER A 316 -21.55 -14.17 2.10
C SER A 316 -21.59 -12.83 1.35
N LEU A 317 -21.55 -11.71 2.08
CA LEU A 317 -21.51 -10.38 1.50
C LEU A 317 -20.09 -9.77 1.53
N TRP A 318 -19.29 -10.04 2.56
CA TRP A 318 -17.94 -9.49 2.66
C TRP A 318 -17.01 -10.00 1.58
N LEU A 319 -16.99 -11.34 1.30
CA LEU A 319 -16.06 -11.88 0.32
C LEU A 319 -16.26 -11.30 -1.08
N PRO A 320 -17.47 -11.32 -1.67
CA PRO A 320 -17.67 -10.73 -3.00
C PRO A 320 -17.48 -9.21 -2.99
N ALA A 321 -17.88 -8.50 -1.93
CA ALA A 321 -17.74 -7.04 -1.86
C ALA A 321 -16.27 -6.60 -1.79
N VAL A 322 -15.45 -7.25 -0.94
CA VAL A 322 -14.01 -6.94 -0.85
C VAL A 322 -13.28 -7.34 -2.12
N PHE A 323 -13.63 -8.50 -2.71
CA PHE A 323 -13.10 -8.94 -4.00
C PHE A 323 -13.38 -7.89 -5.09
N LEU A 324 -14.64 -7.45 -5.24
CA LEU A 324 -15.02 -6.46 -6.24
C LEU A 324 -14.37 -5.09 -6.00
N THR A 325 -14.28 -4.62 -4.75
CA THR A 325 -13.59 -3.38 -4.41
C THR A 325 -12.16 -3.37 -4.95
N SER A 326 -11.43 -4.47 -4.77
CA SER A 326 -10.05 -4.60 -5.19
C SER A 326 -9.90 -4.93 -6.69
N LEU A 327 -10.88 -5.62 -7.28
CA LEU A 327 -10.90 -5.98 -8.72
C LEU A 327 -10.82 -4.74 -9.62
N PHE A 328 -11.47 -3.66 -9.25
CA PHE A 328 -11.48 -2.42 -10.02
C PHE A 328 -10.26 -1.54 -9.82
N SER A 329 -9.41 -1.81 -8.83
CA SER A 329 -8.20 -1.02 -8.54
C SER A 329 -7.21 -0.97 -9.72
N PRO A 330 -6.87 -2.08 -10.41
CA PRO A 330 -6.02 -2.02 -11.61
C PRO A 330 -6.65 -1.19 -12.74
N LEU A 331 -7.96 -1.27 -12.95
CA LEU A 331 -8.65 -0.47 -13.97
C LEU A 331 -8.48 1.03 -13.69
N ILE A 332 -8.67 1.46 -12.43
CA ILE A 332 -8.50 2.85 -12.00
C ILE A 332 -7.06 3.32 -12.24
N ASN A 333 -6.09 2.55 -11.71
CA ASN A 333 -4.69 2.97 -11.70
C ASN A 333 -4.07 2.97 -13.11
N THR A 334 -4.29 1.93 -13.91
CA THR A 334 -3.72 1.84 -15.26
C THR A 334 -4.35 2.85 -16.21
N SER A 335 -5.68 3.06 -16.15
CA SER A 335 -6.37 4.09 -16.92
C SER A 335 -5.85 5.49 -16.59
N ASN A 336 -5.73 5.81 -15.30
CA ASN A 336 -5.17 7.09 -14.85
C ASN A 336 -3.72 7.26 -15.32
N GLN A 337 -2.87 6.26 -15.07
CA GLN A 337 -1.46 6.32 -15.45
C GLN A 337 -1.29 6.58 -16.96
N ALA A 338 -2.09 5.91 -17.77
CA ALA A 338 -2.04 6.04 -19.22
C ALA A 338 -2.49 7.43 -19.72
N ILE A 339 -3.49 8.08 -19.06
CA ILE A 339 -3.87 9.47 -19.37
C ILE A 339 -2.69 10.40 -19.10
N TRP A 340 -2.07 10.30 -17.91
CA TRP A 340 -0.96 11.17 -17.56
C TRP A 340 0.26 10.97 -18.46
N GLN A 341 0.58 9.73 -18.85
CA GLN A 341 1.66 9.45 -19.78
C GLN A 341 1.43 10.04 -21.18
N ALA A 342 0.18 10.03 -21.66
CA ALA A 342 -0.15 10.61 -22.96
C ALA A 342 -0.15 12.16 -22.94
N LYS A 343 -0.54 12.77 -21.84
CA LYS A 343 -0.74 14.25 -21.75
C LYS A 343 0.48 15.02 -21.23
N VAL A 344 1.43 14.36 -20.60
CA VAL A 344 2.62 14.98 -20.01
C VAL A 344 3.86 14.60 -20.80
N ALA A 345 4.60 15.59 -21.29
CA ALA A 345 5.81 15.38 -22.06
C ALA A 345 6.87 14.59 -21.26
N PRO A 346 7.59 13.64 -21.87
CA PRO A 346 8.52 12.74 -21.18
C PRO A 346 9.61 13.45 -20.35
N ASP A 347 10.06 14.61 -20.80
CA ASP A 347 11.10 15.44 -20.16
C ASP A 347 10.69 16.06 -18.81
N VAL A 348 9.36 16.18 -18.58
CA VAL A 348 8.79 16.75 -17.35
C VAL A 348 7.98 15.73 -16.52
N GLN A 349 7.81 14.51 -17.04
CA GLN A 349 7.00 13.46 -16.37
C GLN A 349 7.48 13.18 -14.95
N GLY A 350 8.78 13.12 -14.71
CA GLY A 350 9.31 12.86 -13.37
C GLY A 350 8.82 13.87 -12.33
N ARG A 351 8.87 15.17 -12.67
CA ARG A 351 8.46 16.27 -11.79
C ARG A 351 6.94 16.27 -11.57
N VAL A 352 6.18 16.11 -12.64
CA VAL A 352 4.71 16.12 -12.59
C VAL A 352 4.17 14.88 -11.86
N PHE A 353 4.75 13.69 -12.10
CA PHE A 353 4.32 12.46 -11.46
C PHE A 353 4.66 12.42 -9.97
N SER A 354 5.78 13.03 -9.58
CA SER A 354 6.12 13.22 -8.16
C SER A 354 5.10 14.12 -7.46
N ALA A 355 4.76 15.26 -8.04
CA ALA A 355 3.74 16.16 -7.49
C ALA A 355 2.35 15.48 -7.42
N ARG A 356 1.95 14.76 -8.49
CA ARG A 356 0.73 13.97 -8.55
C ARG A 356 0.65 12.95 -7.40
N ARG A 357 1.75 12.23 -7.18
CA ARG A 357 1.86 11.21 -6.13
C ARG A 357 1.76 11.82 -4.74
N LEU A 358 2.41 12.95 -4.50
CA LEU A 358 2.33 13.67 -3.23
C LEU A 358 0.90 14.12 -2.92
N ILE A 359 0.18 14.69 -3.90
CA ILE A 359 -1.23 15.09 -3.73
C ILE A 359 -2.09 13.85 -3.40
N ALA A 360 -1.91 12.75 -4.13
CA ALA A 360 -2.68 11.53 -3.92
C ALA A 360 -2.39 10.87 -2.55
N TRP A 361 -1.14 10.88 -2.10
CA TRP A 361 -0.72 10.24 -0.85
C TRP A 361 -0.87 11.09 0.39
N PHE A 362 -1.13 12.39 0.22
CA PHE A 362 -1.40 13.31 1.34
C PHE A 362 -2.60 12.86 2.19
N THR A 363 -3.53 12.11 1.60
CA THR A 363 -4.67 11.54 2.31
C THR A 363 -4.30 10.40 3.26
N ASN A 364 -3.18 9.71 3.04
CA ASN A 364 -2.81 8.51 3.80
C ASN A 364 -2.62 8.73 5.32
N PRO A 365 -1.96 9.80 5.80
CA PRO A 365 -1.92 10.08 7.23
C PRO A 365 -3.23 10.69 7.78
N ILE A 366 -4.03 11.33 6.93
CA ILE A 366 -5.26 12.05 7.34
C ILE A 366 -6.43 11.08 7.48
N SER A 367 -6.59 10.18 6.51
CA SER A 367 -7.73 9.24 6.50
C SER A 367 -7.86 8.41 7.78
N PRO A 368 -6.79 7.81 8.34
CA PRO A 368 -6.89 7.04 9.58
C PRO A 368 -7.28 7.88 10.80
N ILE A 369 -6.83 9.13 10.87
CA ILE A 369 -7.19 10.04 11.96
C ILE A 369 -8.69 10.36 11.90
N ILE A 370 -9.19 10.76 10.72
CA ILE A 370 -10.61 11.03 10.53
C ILE A 370 -11.43 9.76 10.82
N ALA A 371 -11.01 8.64 10.24
CA ALA A 371 -11.71 7.37 10.36
C ALA A 371 -11.86 6.92 11.81
N GLY A 372 -10.76 6.90 12.56
CA GLY A 372 -10.76 6.48 13.96
C GLY A 372 -11.58 7.42 14.83
N THR A 373 -11.36 8.74 14.68
CA THR A 373 -12.07 9.74 15.48
C THR A 373 -13.58 9.68 15.23
N VAL A 374 -14.02 9.63 13.97
CA VAL A 374 -15.45 9.57 13.63
C VAL A 374 -16.06 8.23 14.04
N ALA A 375 -15.34 7.13 13.85
CA ALA A 375 -15.82 5.81 14.26
C ALA A 375 -15.99 5.72 15.77
N ASP A 376 -14.93 5.93 16.55
CA ASP A 376 -14.91 5.62 17.98
C ASP A 376 -15.72 6.63 18.83
N PHE A 377 -15.67 7.93 18.48
CA PHE A 377 -16.29 8.97 19.31
C PHE A 377 -17.68 9.43 18.84
N VAL A 378 -18.06 9.12 17.59
CA VAL A 378 -19.35 9.59 17.03
C VAL A 378 -20.25 8.42 16.67
N LEU A 379 -19.82 7.56 15.73
CA LEU A 379 -20.74 6.60 15.12
C LEU A 379 -20.89 5.30 15.93
N GLU A 380 -19.83 4.75 16.53
CA GLU A 380 -19.96 3.55 17.36
C GLU A 380 -20.85 3.79 18.60
N PRO A 381 -20.67 4.87 19.39
CA PRO A 381 -21.60 5.17 20.49
C PRO A 381 -23.03 5.38 20.02
N ALA A 382 -23.21 6.08 18.88
CA ALA A 382 -24.52 6.36 18.32
C ALA A 382 -25.23 5.11 17.79
N MET A 383 -24.51 4.06 17.38
CA MET A 383 -25.09 2.84 16.83
C MET A 383 -25.20 1.69 17.86
N ARG A 384 -24.64 1.86 19.06
CA ARG A 384 -24.78 0.88 20.18
C ARG A 384 -26.03 1.12 21.04
N GLY A 385 -26.62 2.32 21.02
CA GLY A 385 -27.73 2.72 21.87
C GLY A 385 -29.06 2.90 21.13
N GLU A 386 -30.10 3.34 21.87
CA GLU A 386 -31.40 3.73 21.32
C GLU A 386 -31.38 5.16 20.75
N SER A 387 -30.44 5.42 19.83
CA SER A 387 -30.32 6.74 19.19
C SER A 387 -31.20 6.85 17.95
N ARG A 388 -31.42 8.08 17.49
CA ARG A 388 -32.09 8.33 16.21
C ARG A 388 -31.29 7.72 15.03
N LEU A 389 -29.97 7.68 15.10
CA LEU A 389 -29.14 7.07 14.07
C LEU A 389 -29.30 5.55 14.05
N ALA A 390 -29.31 4.89 15.20
CA ALA A 390 -29.58 3.46 15.30
C ALA A 390 -30.98 3.10 14.80
N ALA A 391 -32.01 3.90 15.10
CA ALA A 391 -33.37 3.71 14.60
C ALA A 391 -33.44 3.85 13.06
N LEU A 392 -32.72 4.83 12.48
CA LEU A 392 -32.76 5.11 11.04
C LEU A 392 -31.91 4.11 10.21
N PHE A 393 -30.71 3.80 10.67
CA PHE A 393 -29.73 3.01 9.92
C PHE A 393 -29.50 1.59 10.47
N GLY A 394 -30.10 1.24 11.62
CA GLY A 394 -29.93 -0.09 12.22
C GLY A 394 -30.47 -1.22 11.35
N GLY A 395 -31.52 -0.97 10.56
CA GLY A 395 -32.00 -1.91 9.54
C GLY A 395 -30.95 -2.21 8.47
N LEU A 396 -30.18 -1.20 8.07
CA LEU A 396 -29.17 -1.31 7.01
C LEU A 396 -27.86 -1.95 7.50
N VAL A 397 -27.24 -1.39 8.54
CA VAL A 397 -25.90 -1.80 8.98
C VAL A 397 -25.88 -2.64 10.26
N GLY A 398 -27.03 -2.84 10.88
CA GLY A 398 -27.16 -3.46 12.21
C GLY A 398 -27.02 -2.47 13.34
N VAL A 399 -27.18 -2.99 14.57
CA VAL A 399 -26.92 -2.27 15.83
C VAL A 399 -25.88 -3.06 16.63
N GLY A 400 -25.11 -2.38 17.49
CA GLY A 400 -24.09 -3.02 18.32
C GLY A 400 -22.67 -2.86 17.76
N PRO A 401 -21.71 -3.70 18.24
CA PRO A 401 -20.31 -3.57 17.88
C PRO A 401 -20.07 -3.60 16.37
N GLY A 402 -19.30 -2.64 15.85
CA GLY A 402 -18.98 -2.52 14.42
C GLY A 402 -20.08 -1.91 13.56
N ALA A 403 -21.23 -1.55 14.13
CA ALA A 403 -22.34 -0.95 13.35
C ALA A 403 -22.02 0.48 12.94
N GLY A 404 -21.41 1.28 13.80
CA GLY A 404 -20.97 2.64 13.50
C GLY A 404 -19.87 2.68 12.44
N MET A 405 -18.89 1.77 12.53
CA MET A 405 -17.85 1.61 11.50
C MET A 405 -18.46 1.17 10.15
N GLY A 406 -19.46 0.26 10.18
CA GLY A 406 -20.21 -0.14 8.99
C GLY A 406 -20.94 1.03 8.34
N LEU A 407 -21.58 1.89 9.15
CA LEU A 407 -22.25 3.10 8.66
C LEU A 407 -21.24 4.07 8.04
N LEU A 408 -20.06 4.25 8.65
CA LEU A 408 -19.00 5.07 8.09
C LEU A 408 -18.54 4.57 6.72
N MET A 409 -18.40 3.24 6.57
CA MET A 409 -18.06 2.63 5.27
C MET A 409 -19.14 2.86 4.22
N VAL A 410 -20.43 2.78 4.59
CA VAL A 410 -21.54 3.07 3.68
C VAL A 410 -21.50 4.54 3.25
N CYS A 411 -21.29 5.47 4.19
CA CYS A 411 -21.17 6.89 3.88
C CYS A 411 -19.97 7.16 2.95
N CYS A 412 -18.81 6.61 3.24
CA CYS A 412 -17.63 6.73 2.39
C CYS A 412 -17.84 6.11 1.01
N GLY A 413 -18.52 4.96 0.93
CA GLY A 413 -18.87 4.34 -0.34
C GLY A 413 -19.82 5.20 -1.17
N ALA A 414 -20.87 5.76 -0.54
CA ALA A 414 -21.81 6.66 -1.21
C ALA A 414 -21.13 7.95 -1.72
N LEU A 415 -20.30 8.59 -0.87
CA LEU A 415 -19.50 9.75 -1.26
C LEU A 415 -18.48 9.40 -2.35
N GLY A 416 -17.86 8.22 -2.25
CA GLY A 416 -16.93 7.70 -3.25
C GLY A 416 -17.58 7.42 -4.61
N VAL A 417 -18.88 7.07 -4.65
CA VAL A 417 -19.67 6.97 -5.89
C VAL A 417 -20.04 8.37 -6.40
N LEU A 418 -20.40 9.28 -5.50
CA LEU A 418 -20.82 10.63 -5.88
C LEU A 418 -19.68 11.40 -6.58
N VAL A 419 -18.43 11.26 -6.14
CA VAL A 419 -17.26 11.94 -6.73
C VAL A 419 -17.11 11.67 -8.24
N PRO A 420 -16.99 10.43 -8.72
CA PRO A 420 -16.86 10.16 -10.14
C PRO A 420 -18.16 10.47 -10.92
N VAL A 421 -19.33 10.34 -10.32
CA VAL A 421 -20.61 10.71 -10.94
C VAL A 421 -20.63 12.23 -11.20
N VAL A 422 -20.35 13.05 -10.20
CA VAL A 422 -20.26 14.52 -10.37
C VAL A 422 -19.17 14.88 -11.36
N ALA A 423 -18.01 14.24 -11.29
CA ALA A 423 -16.90 14.46 -12.23
C ALA A 423 -17.30 14.17 -13.68
N GLY A 424 -18.17 13.18 -13.90
CA GLY A 424 -18.71 12.85 -15.24
C GLY A 424 -19.60 13.95 -15.86
N PHE A 425 -20.19 14.81 -15.04
CA PHE A 425 -20.95 15.98 -15.51
C PHE A 425 -20.06 17.21 -15.77
N ILE A 426 -18.80 17.20 -15.30
CA ILE A 426 -17.86 18.30 -15.51
C ILE A 426 -17.13 18.09 -16.84
N PRO A 427 -17.38 18.92 -17.88
CA PRO A 427 -16.78 18.71 -19.20
C PRO A 427 -15.24 18.76 -19.20
N ALA A 428 -14.62 19.50 -18.27
CA ALA A 428 -13.17 19.57 -18.12
C ALA A 428 -12.57 18.21 -17.72
N ILE A 429 -13.31 17.36 -16.98
CA ILE A 429 -12.88 16.04 -16.52
C ILE A 429 -13.32 14.98 -17.54
N ARG A 430 -14.61 14.95 -17.88
CA ARG A 430 -15.17 13.97 -18.82
C ARG A 430 -14.47 13.96 -20.16
N ASP A 431 -14.15 15.13 -20.68
CA ASP A 431 -13.52 15.31 -21.98
C ASP A 431 -12.02 15.62 -21.87
N ALA A 432 -11.37 15.25 -20.77
CA ALA A 432 -9.96 15.56 -20.51
C ALA A 432 -9.01 15.06 -21.61
N GLU A 433 -9.31 13.88 -22.18
CA GLU A 433 -8.47 13.28 -23.24
C GLU A 433 -8.57 14.03 -24.56
N THR A 434 -9.71 14.66 -24.87
CA THR A 434 -9.94 15.42 -26.11
C THR A 434 -9.58 16.90 -25.96
N ARG A 435 -9.76 17.48 -24.77
CA ARG A 435 -9.45 18.89 -24.49
C ARG A 435 -7.96 19.18 -24.35
N LEU A 436 -7.21 18.21 -23.84
CA LEU A 436 -5.76 18.29 -23.76
C LEU A 436 -5.16 17.50 -24.93
N PRO A 437 -4.40 18.12 -25.85
CA PRO A 437 -3.67 17.39 -26.86
C PRO A 437 -2.65 16.45 -26.23
N ASP A 438 -2.36 15.35 -26.92
CA ASP A 438 -1.25 14.49 -26.53
C ASP A 438 0.07 15.24 -26.69
N HIS A 439 1.05 14.93 -25.86
CA HIS A 439 2.30 15.67 -25.84
C HIS A 439 3.07 15.65 -27.17
N ASP A 440 2.86 14.59 -27.98
CA ASP A 440 3.43 14.42 -29.34
C ASP A 440 2.63 15.15 -30.43
N GLN A 441 1.37 15.55 -30.16
CA GLN A 441 0.49 16.29 -31.06
C GLN A 441 0.48 17.80 -30.76
N ALA A 442 1.09 18.25 -29.67
CA ALA A 442 1.18 19.68 -29.37
C ALA A 442 2.06 20.38 -30.42
N PRO A 443 1.60 21.51 -31.03
CA PRO A 443 2.44 22.25 -31.96
C PRO A 443 3.75 22.60 -31.28
N ALA A 444 4.87 22.35 -31.97
CA ALA A 444 6.21 22.67 -31.49
C ALA A 444 6.18 24.13 -30.99
N SER A 445 6.42 24.34 -29.71
CA SER A 445 6.46 25.69 -29.15
C SER A 445 7.53 26.45 -29.93
N LYS A 446 7.13 27.56 -30.57
CA LYS A 446 8.10 28.48 -31.17
C LYS A 446 9.12 28.82 -30.07
N ARG A 447 10.36 28.39 -30.30
CA ARG A 447 11.52 28.76 -29.49
C ARG A 447 11.76 30.25 -29.51
#